data_4d113f4b79b621598f54d3f3ec0a5cf9
#
_entry.id   4d113f4b79b621598f54d3f3ec0a5cf9
#
_cell.length_a   1.000
_cell.length_b   1.000
_cell.length_c   1.000
_cell.angle_alpha   90.00
_cell.angle_beta   90.00
_cell.angle_gamma   90.00
#
_symmetry.space_group_name_H-M   'P 1'
#
loop_
_entity.id
_entity.type
_entity.pdbx_description
1 polymer ?
#
loop_
_entity_poly.entity_id
_entity_poly.type
_entity_poly.pdbx_seq_one_letter_code
_entity_poly.pdbx_strand_id
1 'polypeptide(L)'
;MACSCGGNGCDGFFTERFARRAMRRYLRQGLGGDELLIADWATESGLAGATVLEVGGGGGALQAELLRRGAATGVVVDVVPAFEPFARELAREAEIDDRTAWVLADLAEEPDAVGAADIVALRRVVCCSPYGPALLGAAARLTRRSLLASYPRRRWAIRAVAWIQSALFALVRKEFRVYVHDPADLDAAASEHGFARTRTHRGLVWETVAYTRSAAL
;
A
#
# COMPACT_ATOMS: atom_id res chain seq x y z
N MET A 1 14.15 -16.25 -11.05
CA MET A 1 12.95 -15.43 -11.31
C MET A 1 12.11 -15.51 -10.06
N ALA A 2 12.05 -14.41 -9.33
CA ALA A 2 11.31 -14.33 -8.09
C ALA A 2 9.83 -14.12 -8.45
N CYS A 3 8.95 -14.98 -7.97
CA CYS A 3 7.52 -14.77 -8.12
C CYS A 3 7.11 -13.55 -7.30
N SER A 4 6.52 -12.60 -7.99
CA SER A 4 5.76 -11.46 -7.48
C SER A 4 4.57 -11.88 -6.59
N CYS A 5 3.81 -10.92 -6.09
CA CYS A 5 2.55 -11.19 -5.40
C CYS A 5 1.57 -12.05 -6.21
N GLY A 6 1.58 -11.99 -7.55
CA GLY A 6 0.81 -12.92 -8.38
C GLY A 6 1.17 -14.39 -8.12
N GLY A 7 2.47 -14.69 -7.92
CA GLY A 7 2.95 -16.00 -7.51
C GLY A 7 2.74 -16.33 -6.03
N ASN A 8 2.33 -15.36 -5.19
CA ASN A 8 2.07 -15.56 -3.75
C ASN A 8 0.58 -15.82 -3.45
N GLY A 9 -0.23 -16.15 -4.45
CA GLY A 9 -1.66 -16.50 -4.28
C GLY A 9 -2.55 -15.32 -3.87
N CYS A 10 -2.13 -14.08 -4.11
CA CYS A 10 -2.93 -12.90 -3.84
C CYS A 10 -4.30 -12.98 -4.53
N ASP A 11 -4.34 -13.40 -5.80
CA ASP A 11 -5.58 -13.57 -6.57
C ASP A 11 -6.56 -14.57 -5.95
N GLY A 12 -6.05 -15.64 -5.36
CA GLY A 12 -6.86 -16.65 -4.68
C GLY A 12 -7.44 -16.18 -3.34
N PHE A 13 -6.83 -15.13 -2.75
CA PHE A 13 -7.27 -14.54 -1.48
C PHE A 13 -8.12 -13.28 -1.69
N PHE A 14 -7.65 -12.34 -2.50
CA PHE A 14 -8.33 -11.08 -2.81
C PHE A 14 -9.30 -11.25 -3.99
N THR A 15 -10.44 -11.85 -3.72
CA THR A 15 -11.47 -12.15 -4.73
C THR A 15 -12.37 -10.92 -4.99
N GLU A 16 -13.19 -10.96 -6.05
CA GLU A 16 -14.22 -9.95 -6.31
C GLU A 16 -15.17 -9.73 -5.12
N ARG A 17 -15.50 -10.79 -4.37
CA ARG A 17 -16.32 -10.67 -3.15
C ARG A 17 -15.63 -9.83 -2.09
N PHE A 18 -14.31 -10.01 -1.95
CA PHE A 18 -13.50 -9.21 -1.03
C PHE A 18 -13.48 -7.74 -1.49
N ALA A 19 -13.19 -7.49 -2.77
CA ALA A 19 -13.14 -6.16 -3.36
C ALA A 19 -14.47 -5.41 -3.19
N ARG A 20 -15.58 -6.04 -3.52
CA ARG A 20 -16.94 -5.51 -3.35
C ARG A 20 -17.27 -5.18 -1.90
N ARG A 21 -16.86 -6.04 -0.96
CA ARG A 21 -17.08 -5.79 0.47
C ARG A 21 -16.24 -4.61 0.98
N ALA A 22 -14.99 -4.50 0.55
CA ALA A 22 -14.10 -3.40 0.90
C ALA A 22 -14.66 -2.06 0.39
N MET A 23 -15.06 -1.99 -0.88
CA MET A 23 -15.70 -0.82 -1.47
C MET A 23 -16.98 -0.40 -0.70
N ARG A 24 -17.91 -1.33 -0.47
CA ARG A 24 -19.15 -1.05 0.28
C ARG A 24 -18.87 -0.57 1.70
N ARG A 25 -17.84 -1.09 2.34
CA ARG A 25 -17.42 -0.63 3.66
C ARG A 25 -16.97 0.82 3.60
N TYR A 26 -16.10 1.15 2.64
CA TYR A 26 -15.61 2.52 2.46
C TYR A 26 -16.74 3.51 2.20
N LEU A 27 -17.66 3.20 1.29
CA LEU A 27 -18.82 4.04 0.97
C LEU A 27 -19.75 4.29 2.17
N ARG A 28 -19.82 3.33 3.12
CA ARG A 28 -20.68 3.46 4.32
C ARG A 28 -20.00 4.14 5.50
N GLN A 29 -18.70 3.92 5.69
CA GLN A 29 -17.99 4.23 6.93
C GLN A 29 -16.77 5.14 6.71
N GLY A 30 -16.39 5.39 5.46
CA GLY A 30 -15.15 6.08 5.12
C GLY A 30 -13.91 5.26 5.45
N LEU A 31 -12.77 5.94 5.53
CA LEU A 31 -11.50 5.36 5.98
C LEU A 31 -11.53 5.11 7.49
N GLY A 32 -10.73 4.15 7.94
CA GLY A 32 -10.56 3.87 9.35
C GLY A 32 -9.15 3.41 9.70
N GLY A 33 -8.80 3.50 11.00
CA GLY A 33 -7.53 3.00 11.51
C GLY A 33 -6.32 3.62 10.82
N ASP A 34 -5.44 2.77 10.29
CA ASP A 34 -4.21 3.17 9.61
C ASP A 34 -4.44 3.87 8.26
N GLU A 35 -5.57 3.63 7.58
CA GLU A 35 -5.92 4.36 6.35
C GLU A 35 -6.12 5.85 6.64
N LEU A 36 -6.92 6.14 7.66
CA LEU A 36 -7.19 7.53 8.08
C LEU A 36 -5.89 8.22 8.51
N LEU A 37 -5.07 7.51 9.30
CA LEU A 37 -3.78 8.04 9.74
C LEU A 37 -2.83 8.35 8.58
N ILE A 38 -2.76 7.48 7.56
CA ILE A 38 -1.98 7.74 6.35
C ILE A 38 -2.54 8.96 5.60
N ALA A 39 -3.86 9.09 5.46
CA ALA A 39 -4.48 10.24 4.82
C ALA A 39 -4.22 11.54 5.59
N ASP A 40 -4.23 11.52 6.92
CA ASP A 40 -3.92 12.67 7.76
C ASP A 40 -2.45 13.09 7.60
N TRP A 41 -1.52 12.13 7.64
CA TRP A 41 -0.10 12.41 7.42
C TRP A 41 0.22 12.89 5.99
N ALA A 42 -0.48 12.35 4.99
CA ALA A 42 -0.38 12.86 3.62
C ALA A 42 -0.83 14.33 3.54
N THR A 43 -1.93 14.67 4.21
CA THR A 43 -2.45 16.06 4.27
C THR A 43 -1.42 16.98 4.92
N GLU A 44 -0.85 16.60 6.05
CA GLU A 44 0.19 17.36 6.76
C GLU A 44 1.50 17.48 5.94
N SER A 45 1.77 16.54 5.03
CA SER A 45 2.92 16.54 4.12
C SER A 45 2.72 17.39 2.86
N GLY A 46 1.67 18.21 2.80
CA GLY A 46 1.40 19.11 1.67
C GLY A 46 0.68 18.39 0.52
N LEU A 47 -0.45 17.76 0.81
CA LEU A 47 -1.26 17.02 -0.16
C LEU A 47 -1.92 17.91 -1.22
N ALA A 48 -2.25 19.17 -0.88
CA ALA A 48 -2.96 20.05 -1.80
C ALA A 48 -2.15 20.26 -3.11
N GLY A 49 -2.78 19.91 -4.23
CA GLY A 49 -2.15 19.97 -5.56
C GLY A 49 -1.08 18.90 -5.83
N ALA A 50 -0.83 17.98 -4.90
CA ALA A 50 0.17 16.93 -5.05
C ALA A 50 -0.31 15.80 -5.96
N THR A 51 0.64 15.11 -6.60
CA THR A 51 0.43 13.82 -7.23
C THR A 51 0.57 12.70 -6.21
N VAL A 52 -0.31 11.69 -6.24
CA VAL A 52 -0.28 10.56 -5.30
C VAL A 52 -0.16 9.23 -6.03
N LEU A 53 0.58 8.29 -5.44
CA LEU A 53 0.68 6.89 -5.88
C LEU A 53 0.33 5.97 -4.71
N GLU A 54 -0.66 5.12 -4.89
CA GLU A 54 -1.01 4.09 -3.93
C GLU A 54 -0.56 2.72 -4.44
N VAL A 55 0.36 2.07 -3.73
CA VAL A 55 0.90 0.74 -4.07
C VAL A 55 0.14 -0.33 -3.30
N GLY A 56 -0.44 -1.28 -4.01
CA GLY A 56 -1.31 -2.31 -3.43
C GLY A 56 -2.62 -1.70 -2.90
N GLY A 57 -3.14 -0.70 -3.60
CA GLY A 57 -4.30 0.08 -3.15
C GLY A 57 -5.65 -0.61 -3.35
N GLY A 58 -5.67 -1.78 -3.98
CA GLY A 58 -6.89 -2.52 -4.22
C GLY A 58 -7.94 -1.69 -4.97
N GLY A 59 -9.08 -1.46 -4.33
CA GLY A 59 -10.18 -0.67 -4.89
C GLY A 59 -9.99 0.85 -4.80
N GLY A 60 -8.82 1.37 -4.36
CA GLY A 60 -8.50 2.80 -4.38
C GLY A 60 -9.23 3.66 -3.34
N ALA A 61 -9.66 3.08 -2.22
CA ALA A 61 -10.38 3.81 -1.18
C ALA A 61 -9.54 4.93 -0.55
N LEU A 62 -8.28 4.65 -0.24
CA LEU A 62 -7.36 5.66 0.29
C LEU A 62 -7.07 6.73 -0.77
N GLN A 63 -6.85 6.33 -2.04
CA GLN A 63 -6.66 7.28 -3.12
C GLN A 63 -7.85 8.20 -3.33
N ALA A 64 -9.08 7.65 -3.32
CA ALA A 64 -10.30 8.47 -3.44
C ALA A 64 -10.36 9.53 -2.33
N GLU A 65 -10.02 9.16 -1.11
CA GLU A 65 -9.96 10.11 0.01
C GLU A 65 -8.85 11.17 -0.16
N LEU A 66 -7.66 10.78 -0.66
CA LEU A 66 -6.57 11.73 -0.91
C LEU A 66 -6.94 12.75 -2.00
N LEU A 67 -7.60 12.31 -3.07
CA LEU A 67 -8.11 13.18 -4.12
C LEU A 67 -9.21 14.12 -3.60
N ARG A 68 -10.12 13.62 -2.77
CA ARG A 68 -11.15 14.42 -2.11
C ARG A 68 -10.55 15.47 -1.17
N ARG A 69 -9.42 15.18 -0.52
CA ARG A 69 -8.68 16.09 0.37
C ARG A 69 -7.80 17.09 -0.38
N GLY A 70 -7.77 17.06 -1.71
CA GLY A 70 -7.11 18.09 -2.52
C GLY A 70 -5.87 17.64 -3.27
N ALA A 71 -5.55 16.35 -3.34
CA ALA A 71 -4.55 15.88 -4.30
C ALA A 71 -4.98 16.20 -5.73
N ALA A 72 -4.04 16.52 -6.61
CA ALA A 72 -4.35 16.87 -8.01
C ALA A 72 -4.72 15.63 -8.81
N THR A 73 -3.85 14.64 -8.82
CA THR A 73 -4.03 13.37 -9.55
C THR A 73 -3.51 12.20 -8.73
N GLY A 74 -3.97 11.00 -9.08
CA GLY A 74 -3.51 9.81 -8.40
C GLY A 74 -3.43 8.57 -9.30
N VAL A 75 -2.55 7.64 -8.94
CA VAL A 75 -2.43 6.32 -9.55
C VAL A 75 -2.53 5.27 -8.45
N VAL A 76 -3.37 4.26 -8.66
CA VAL A 76 -3.34 3.00 -7.90
C VAL A 76 -2.59 1.98 -8.74
N VAL A 77 -1.59 1.33 -8.18
CA VAL A 77 -0.96 0.15 -8.78
C VAL A 77 -1.22 -1.06 -7.89
N ASP A 78 -1.74 -2.12 -8.48
CA ASP A 78 -2.05 -3.37 -7.77
C ASP A 78 -1.78 -4.58 -8.66
N VAL A 79 -1.49 -5.72 -8.06
CA VAL A 79 -1.24 -6.99 -8.76
C VAL A 79 -2.50 -7.85 -8.92
N VAL A 80 -3.60 -7.47 -8.29
CA VAL A 80 -4.84 -8.26 -8.24
C VAL A 80 -5.88 -7.66 -9.18
N PRO A 81 -6.11 -8.23 -10.37
CA PRO A 81 -7.01 -7.67 -11.38
C PRO A 81 -8.47 -7.59 -10.91
N ALA A 82 -8.85 -8.43 -9.94
CA ALA A 82 -10.21 -8.43 -9.38
C ALA A 82 -10.62 -7.09 -8.73
N PHE A 83 -9.68 -6.21 -8.40
CA PHE A 83 -9.97 -4.90 -7.84
C PHE A 83 -10.32 -3.84 -8.89
N GLU A 84 -9.82 -3.97 -10.12
CA GLU A 84 -9.95 -2.93 -11.15
C GLU A 84 -11.41 -2.47 -11.40
N PRO A 85 -12.40 -3.39 -11.59
CA PRO A 85 -13.80 -2.97 -11.82
C PRO A 85 -14.35 -2.12 -10.68
N PHE A 86 -13.99 -2.45 -9.44
CA PHE A 86 -14.43 -1.74 -8.23
C PHE A 86 -13.71 -0.41 -8.04
N ALA A 87 -12.44 -0.33 -8.42
CA ALA A 87 -11.69 0.92 -8.42
C ALA A 87 -12.29 1.92 -9.44
N ARG A 88 -12.64 1.46 -10.64
CA ARG A 88 -13.31 2.27 -11.66
C ARG A 88 -14.73 2.69 -11.25
N GLU A 89 -15.48 1.82 -10.58
CA GLU A 89 -16.80 2.13 -10.03
C GLU A 89 -16.68 3.20 -8.95
N LEU A 90 -15.75 3.03 -7.98
CA LEU A 90 -15.51 4.00 -6.93
C LEU A 90 -15.07 5.36 -7.47
N ALA A 91 -14.18 5.37 -8.48
CA ALA A 91 -13.72 6.61 -9.10
C ALA A 91 -14.87 7.42 -9.71
N ARG A 92 -15.80 6.75 -10.38
CA ARG A 92 -17.00 7.38 -10.95
C ARG A 92 -17.96 7.87 -9.87
N GLU A 93 -18.22 7.06 -8.83
CA GLU A 93 -19.10 7.46 -7.72
C GLU A 93 -18.54 8.64 -6.91
N ALA A 94 -17.22 8.74 -6.84
CA ALA A 94 -16.52 9.83 -6.15
C ALA A 94 -16.23 11.05 -7.06
N GLU A 95 -16.63 11.00 -8.33
CA GLU A 95 -16.41 12.06 -9.35
C GLU A 95 -14.92 12.44 -9.48
N ILE A 96 -14.04 11.41 -9.53
CA ILE A 96 -12.58 11.56 -9.64
C ILE A 96 -11.97 10.74 -10.79
N ASP A 97 -12.79 10.19 -11.67
CA ASP A 97 -12.37 9.30 -12.75
C ASP A 97 -11.47 10.00 -13.80
N ASP A 98 -11.59 11.30 -13.93
CA ASP A 98 -10.71 12.15 -14.76
C ASP A 98 -9.32 12.41 -14.13
N ARG A 99 -9.18 12.20 -12.82
CA ARG A 99 -7.95 12.49 -12.05
C ARG A 99 -7.27 11.25 -11.47
N THR A 100 -7.81 10.07 -11.72
CA THR A 100 -7.26 8.82 -11.20
C THR A 100 -7.03 7.79 -12.28
N ALA A 101 -6.01 6.95 -12.09
CA ALA A 101 -5.76 5.78 -12.90
C ALA A 101 -5.57 4.55 -12.02
N TRP A 102 -5.91 3.38 -12.56
CA TRP A 102 -5.63 2.08 -11.98
C TRP A 102 -4.75 1.28 -12.94
N VAL A 103 -3.65 0.72 -12.43
CA VAL A 103 -2.62 0.02 -13.23
C VAL A 103 -2.41 -1.37 -12.64
N LEU A 104 -2.52 -2.40 -13.48
CA LEU A 104 -2.16 -3.77 -13.14
C LEU A 104 -0.67 -3.96 -13.35
N ALA A 105 0.10 -4.00 -12.27
CA ALA A 105 1.54 -4.26 -12.31
C ALA A 105 2.07 -4.69 -10.95
N ASP A 106 3.18 -5.42 -10.96
CA ASP A 106 3.99 -5.65 -9.77
C ASP A 106 5.15 -4.65 -9.72
N LEU A 107 5.06 -3.70 -8.81
CA LEU A 107 6.06 -2.64 -8.70
C LEU A 107 7.46 -3.16 -8.32
N ALA A 108 7.57 -4.33 -7.70
CA ALA A 108 8.85 -4.93 -7.38
C ALA A 108 9.55 -5.53 -8.63
N GLU A 109 8.78 -5.94 -9.64
CA GLU A 109 9.27 -6.49 -10.90
C GLU A 109 9.26 -5.46 -12.04
N GLU A 110 8.26 -4.58 -12.04
CA GLU A 110 8.01 -3.57 -13.07
C GLU A 110 8.06 -2.15 -12.48
N PRO A 111 9.21 -1.72 -11.94
CA PRO A 111 9.31 -0.45 -11.22
C PRO A 111 9.05 0.78 -12.10
N ASP A 112 9.03 0.63 -13.40
CA ASP A 112 8.77 1.69 -14.39
C ASP A 112 7.33 1.65 -14.94
N ALA A 113 6.47 0.75 -14.43
CA ALA A 113 5.06 0.66 -14.83
C ALA A 113 4.26 1.93 -14.51
N VAL A 114 4.71 2.70 -13.54
CA VAL A 114 4.08 3.95 -13.11
C VAL A 114 5.11 5.06 -12.90
N GLY A 115 4.67 6.30 -13.07
CA GLY A 115 5.53 7.47 -12.85
C GLY A 115 5.73 7.81 -11.38
N ALA A 116 6.76 8.63 -11.10
CA ALA A 116 7.03 9.16 -9.77
C ALA A 116 5.92 10.13 -9.30
N ALA A 117 5.60 10.09 -8.01
CA ALA A 117 4.58 10.91 -7.37
C ALA A 117 5.17 11.71 -6.19
N ASP A 118 4.48 12.78 -5.80
CA ASP A 118 4.89 13.58 -4.65
C ASP A 118 4.75 12.80 -3.34
N ILE A 119 3.65 12.08 -3.21
CA ILE A 119 3.33 11.26 -2.04
C ILE A 119 3.06 9.83 -2.50
N VAL A 120 3.74 8.86 -1.91
CA VAL A 120 3.54 7.44 -2.17
C VAL A 120 3.06 6.75 -0.91
N ALA A 121 2.01 5.93 -1.02
CA ALA A 121 1.43 5.20 0.09
C ALA A 121 1.42 3.68 -0.15
N LEU A 122 1.86 2.91 0.87
CA LEU A 122 1.85 1.44 0.89
C LEU A 122 1.07 0.98 2.12
N ARG A 123 -0.23 0.79 1.97
CA ARG A 123 -1.03 0.34 3.10
C ARG A 123 -1.19 -1.17 3.12
N ARG A 124 -0.56 -1.83 4.11
CA ARG A 124 -0.66 -3.28 4.37
C ARG A 124 -0.34 -4.16 3.16
N VAL A 125 0.49 -3.69 2.26
CA VAL A 125 0.91 -4.42 1.06
C VAL A 125 2.29 -5.05 1.24
N VAL A 126 3.19 -4.41 1.97
CA VAL A 126 4.56 -4.89 2.22
C VAL A 126 4.55 -6.32 2.80
N CYS A 127 3.58 -6.64 3.65
CA CYS A 127 3.42 -7.98 4.23
C CYS A 127 2.86 -9.04 3.27
N CYS A 128 2.38 -8.65 2.09
CA CYS A 128 1.87 -9.57 1.07
C CYS A 128 2.98 -10.06 0.14
N SER A 129 4.13 -9.38 0.13
CA SER A 129 5.29 -9.74 -0.67
C SER A 129 6.38 -10.41 0.18
N PRO A 130 6.98 -11.52 -0.27
CA PRO A 130 8.19 -12.07 0.34
C PRO A 130 9.38 -11.10 0.23
N TYR A 131 9.33 -10.18 -0.72
CA TYR A 131 10.33 -9.16 -1.03
C TYR A 131 9.92 -7.77 -0.55
N GLY A 132 9.29 -7.67 0.63
CA GLY A 132 8.79 -6.42 1.20
C GLY A 132 9.79 -5.25 1.18
N PRO A 133 11.07 -5.44 1.57
CA PRO A 133 12.08 -4.39 1.44
C PRO A 133 12.30 -3.91 0.00
N ALA A 134 12.35 -4.81 -0.98
CA ALA A 134 12.50 -4.44 -2.40
C ALA A 134 11.28 -3.66 -2.91
N LEU A 135 10.06 -4.07 -2.52
CA LEU A 135 8.84 -3.34 -2.85
C LEU A 135 8.83 -1.93 -2.25
N LEU A 136 9.26 -1.79 -0.99
CA LEU A 136 9.36 -0.48 -0.34
C LEU A 136 10.45 0.39 -0.99
N GLY A 137 11.59 -0.19 -1.37
CA GLY A 137 12.65 0.49 -2.11
C GLY A 137 12.18 0.98 -3.48
N ALA A 138 11.46 0.15 -4.24
CA ALA A 138 10.87 0.55 -5.52
C ALA A 138 9.88 1.74 -5.33
N ALA A 139 9.05 1.70 -4.30
CA ALA A 139 8.16 2.79 -3.95
C ALA A 139 8.93 4.06 -3.52
N ALA A 140 10.01 3.91 -2.74
CA ALA A 140 10.87 5.02 -2.34
C ALA A 140 11.52 5.71 -3.55
N ARG A 141 11.99 4.94 -4.53
CA ARG A 141 12.54 5.44 -5.79
C ARG A 141 11.54 6.35 -6.54
N LEU A 142 10.27 6.00 -6.51
CA LEU A 142 9.18 6.75 -7.14
C LEU A 142 8.65 7.91 -6.29
N THR A 143 9.14 8.06 -5.06
CA THR A 143 8.68 9.11 -4.15
C THR A 143 9.50 10.39 -4.33
N ARG A 144 8.81 11.52 -4.52
CA ARG A 144 9.48 12.83 -4.57
C ARG A 144 9.59 13.48 -3.19
N ARG A 145 8.56 13.34 -2.32
CA ARG A 145 8.44 14.12 -1.08
C ARG A 145 8.21 13.26 0.16
N SER A 146 7.16 12.45 0.19
CA SER A 146 6.77 11.68 1.36
C SER A 146 6.36 10.26 1.00
N LEU A 147 6.95 9.28 1.70
CA LEU A 147 6.62 7.86 1.58
C LEU A 147 5.93 7.42 2.88
N LEU A 148 4.71 6.91 2.75
CA LEU A 148 3.87 6.47 3.87
C LEU A 148 3.63 4.97 3.78
N ALA A 149 3.92 4.23 4.83
CA ALA A 149 3.74 2.78 4.81
C ALA A 149 3.09 2.25 6.08
N SER A 150 2.32 1.17 5.97
CA SER A 150 1.91 0.40 7.13
C SER A 150 2.16 -1.10 6.93
N TYR A 151 2.67 -1.74 7.98
CA TYR A 151 3.06 -3.14 7.99
C TYR A 151 2.90 -3.77 9.39
N PRO A 152 2.87 -5.12 9.52
CA PRO A 152 2.73 -5.78 10.80
C PRO A 152 3.94 -5.52 11.70
N ARG A 153 3.70 -5.26 12.98
CA ARG A 153 4.77 -5.08 13.97
C ARG A 153 5.56 -6.38 14.13
N ARG A 154 6.89 -6.26 14.26
CA ARG A 154 7.79 -7.40 14.53
C ARG A 154 7.71 -7.82 16.00
N ARG A 155 6.59 -8.44 16.40
CA ARG A 155 6.38 -9.04 17.72
C ARG A 155 6.23 -10.55 17.56
N TRP A 156 6.75 -11.32 18.53
CA TRP A 156 6.67 -12.79 18.48
C TRP A 156 5.23 -13.30 18.31
N ALA A 157 4.27 -12.71 19.03
CA ALA A 157 2.86 -13.08 18.93
C ALA A 157 2.28 -12.83 17.53
N ILE A 158 2.62 -11.70 16.89
CA ILE A 158 2.17 -11.37 15.52
C ILE A 158 2.80 -12.33 14.52
N ARG A 159 4.09 -12.65 14.69
CA ARG A 159 4.78 -13.68 13.87
C ARG A 159 4.14 -15.05 14.02
N ALA A 160 3.80 -15.46 15.24
CA ALA A 160 3.09 -16.71 15.50
C ALA A 160 1.72 -16.75 14.82
N VAL A 161 0.94 -15.68 14.92
CA VAL A 161 -0.37 -15.57 14.25
C VAL A 161 -0.21 -15.61 12.73
N ALA A 162 0.74 -14.88 12.15
CA ALA A 162 1.02 -14.91 10.71
C ALA A 162 1.45 -16.31 10.23
N TRP A 163 2.26 -17.01 11.02
CA TRP A 163 2.66 -18.39 10.73
C TRP A 163 1.46 -19.36 10.78
N ILE A 164 0.64 -19.29 11.84
CA ILE A 164 -0.58 -20.12 11.98
C ILE A 164 -1.53 -19.85 10.81
N GLN A 165 -1.77 -18.59 10.47
CA GLN A 165 -2.63 -18.21 9.35
C GLN A 165 -2.09 -18.78 8.03
N SER A 166 -0.79 -18.67 7.77
CA SER A 166 -0.15 -19.20 6.57
C SER A 166 -0.24 -20.73 6.52
N ALA A 167 -0.08 -21.42 7.66
CA ALA A 167 -0.24 -22.88 7.77
C ALA A 167 -1.68 -23.31 7.49
N LEU A 168 -2.68 -22.59 8.02
CA LEU A 168 -4.09 -22.87 7.75
C LEU A 168 -4.43 -22.64 6.28
N PHE A 169 -3.89 -21.61 5.64
CA PHE A 169 -4.08 -21.38 4.20
C PHE A 169 -3.46 -22.51 3.37
N ALA A 170 -2.27 -22.97 3.73
CA ALA A 170 -1.63 -24.11 3.06
C ALA A 170 -2.47 -25.38 3.19
N LEU A 171 -3.11 -25.63 4.34
CA LEU A 171 -3.99 -26.77 4.56
C LEU A 171 -5.21 -26.76 3.62
N VAL A 172 -5.74 -25.56 3.31
CA VAL A 172 -6.86 -25.40 2.36
C VAL A 172 -6.38 -25.06 0.93
N ARG A 173 -5.12 -25.39 0.62
CA ARG A 173 -4.48 -25.19 -0.69
C ARG A 173 -4.50 -23.74 -1.20
N LYS A 174 -4.48 -22.76 -0.30
CA LYS A 174 -4.27 -21.36 -0.65
C LYS A 174 -2.80 -21.03 -0.53
N GLU A 175 -2.24 -20.43 -1.57
CA GLU A 175 -0.82 -20.08 -1.64
C GLU A 175 -0.49 -18.77 -0.90
N PHE A 176 -1.50 -17.95 -0.58
CA PHE A 176 -1.32 -16.65 0.08
C PHE A 176 -0.64 -16.80 1.45
N ARG A 177 0.40 -15.98 1.66
CA ARG A 177 1.16 -15.92 2.91
C ARG A 177 1.31 -14.49 3.40
N VAL A 178 1.38 -14.33 4.72
CA VAL A 178 1.66 -13.05 5.36
C VAL A 178 3.08 -13.06 5.89
N TYR A 179 3.87 -12.05 5.51
CA TYR A 179 5.25 -11.86 5.92
C TYR A 179 5.36 -10.76 6.97
N VAL A 180 6.23 -10.97 7.95
CA VAL A 180 6.57 -9.96 8.96
C VAL A 180 8.04 -9.61 8.78
N HIS A 181 8.30 -8.54 8.04
CA HIS A 181 9.65 -8.07 7.74
C HIS A 181 10.32 -7.40 8.93
N ASP A 182 11.64 -7.33 8.92
CA ASP A 182 12.38 -6.52 9.88
C ASP A 182 12.21 -5.04 9.54
N PRO A 183 11.77 -4.19 10.49
CA PRO A 183 11.71 -2.75 10.26
C PRO A 183 13.05 -2.14 9.85
N ALA A 184 14.19 -2.70 10.30
CA ALA A 184 15.51 -2.23 9.93
C ALA A 184 15.80 -2.45 8.43
N ASP A 185 15.37 -3.58 7.85
CA ASP A 185 15.53 -3.85 6.42
C ASP A 185 14.64 -2.90 5.58
N LEU A 186 13.44 -2.57 6.08
CA LEU A 186 12.55 -1.60 5.43
C LEU A 186 13.15 -0.18 5.48
N ASP A 187 13.71 0.21 6.62
CA ASP A 187 14.38 1.51 6.77
C ASP A 187 15.62 1.61 5.88
N ALA A 188 16.42 0.53 5.79
CA ALA A 188 17.56 0.47 4.90
C ALA A 188 17.14 0.66 3.43
N ALA A 189 16.10 -0.05 2.97
CA ALA A 189 15.58 0.08 1.61
C ALA A 189 15.08 1.49 1.29
N ALA A 190 14.44 2.17 2.24
CA ALA A 190 14.04 3.57 2.07
C ALA A 190 15.26 4.51 2.03
N SER A 191 16.28 4.25 2.87
CA SER A 191 17.47 5.09 2.98
C SER A 191 18.36 5.05 1.73
N GLU A 192 18.40 3.93 1.00
CA GLU A 192 19.08 3.81 -0.29
C GLU A 192 18.58 4.83 -1.33
N HIS A 193 17.35 5.31 -1.16
CA HIS A 193 16.73 6.33 -2.01
C HIS A 193 16.65 7.72 -1.36
N GLY A 194 17.41 7.93 -0.27
CA GLY A 194 17.50 9.21 0.42
C GLY A 194 16.31 9.53 1.32
N PHE A 195 15.59 8.54 1.81
CA PHE A 195 14.47 8.70 2.73
C PHE A 195 14.83 8.23 4.14
N ALA A 196 14.54 9.06 5.14
CA ALA A 196 14.67 8.70 6.54
C ALA A 196 13.30 8.62 7.22
N ARG A 197 13.15 7.69 8.16
CA ARG A 197 11.96 7.59 8.98
C ARG A 197 11.84 8.80 9.90
N THR A 198 10.73 9.54 9.78
CA THR A 198 10.47 10.76 10.57
C THR A 198 9.29 10.61 11.52
N ARG A 199 8.35 9.71 11.24
CA ARG A 199 7.19 9.46 12.10
C ARG A 199 6.92 7.97 12.23
N THR A 200 6.40 7.58 13.40
CA THR A 200 5.98 6.20 13.68
C THR A 200 4.75 6.22 14.57
N HIS A 201 3.71 5.49 14.16
CA HIS A 201 2.57 5.16 15.01
C HIS A 201 2.49 3.65 15.20
N ARG A 202 2.42 3.21 16.46
CA ARG A 202 2.38 1.80 16.82
C ARG A 202 1.01 1.42 17.37
N GLY A 203 0.16 0.89 16.48
CA GLY A 203 -1.09 0.24 16.86
C GLY A 203 -0.85 -1.14 17.52
N LEU A 204 -1.90 -1.89 17.75
CA LEU A 204 -1.81 -3.21 18.36
C LEU A 204 -1.07 -4.22 17.45
N VAL A 205 -1.45 -4.28 16.18
CA VAL A 205 -0.91 -5.21 15.16
C VAL A 205 -0.06 -4.47 14.13
N TRP A 206 -0.48 -3.29 13.72
CA TRP A 206 0.11 -2.52 12.63
C TRP A 206 1.00 -1.40 13.14
N GLU A 207 2.10 -1.21 12.46
CA GLU A 207 2.96 -0.04 12.57
C GLU A 207 2.79 0.80 11.30
N THR A 208 2.47 2.08 11.47
CA THR A 208 2.40 3.05 10.37
C THR A 208 3.59 3.98 10.49
N VAL A 209 4.27 4.21 9.38
CA VAL A 209 5.49 5.01 9.33
C VAL A 209 5.41 6.03 8.21
N ALA A 210 6.07 7.17 8.43
CA ALA A 210 6.34 8.15 7.39
C ALA A 210 7.85 8.30 7.23
N TYR A 211 8.27 8.33 5.98
CA TYR A 211 9.63 8.65 5.57
C TYR A 211 9.60 9.94 4.77
N THR A 212 10.55 10.83 5.02
CA THR A 212 10.76 12.05 4.25
C THR A 212 12.19 12.09 3.73
N ARG A 213 12.43 12.87 2.68
CA ARG A 213 13.79 13.01 2.18
C ARG A 213 14.70 13.51 3.30
N SER A 214 15.84 12.82 3.47
CA SER A 214 16.91 13.32 4.31
C SER A 214 17.38 14.67 3.74
N ALA A 215 17.53 15.69 4.60
CA ALA A 215 18.22 16.89 4.19
C ALA A 215 19.62 16.47 3.71
N ALA A 216 19.99 16.84 2.48
CA ALA A 216 21.34 16.67 2.03
C ALA A 216 22.26 17.43 3.01
N LEU A 217 23.21 16.69 3.64
CA LEU A 217 24.26 17.28 4.45
C LEU A 217 25.20 18.07 3.57
#